data_a4f7a2d69445c89043eafd759a105997
#
_entry.id   a4f7a2d69445c89043eafd759a105997
#
_cell.length_a   1.000
_cell.length_b   1.000
_cell.length_c   1.000
_cell.angle_alpha   90.00
_cell.angle_beta   90.00
_cell.angle_gamma   90.00
#
_symmetry.space_group_name_H-M   'P 1'
#
loop_
_entity.id
_entity.type
_entity.pdbx_description
1 polymer ?
#
loop_
_entity_poly.entity_id
_entity_poly.type
_entity_poly.pdbx_seq_one_letter_code
_entity_poly.pdbx_strand_id
1 'polypeptide(L)'
;MRLPLAEARLWAREGVAIRDTVRAREVGLSLAELRRWRASGFDAADAWEARETGVGIPEAVAWREAGFILPDALQLIRHGWSLEDAIVARSRR
;
A
#
# COMPACT_ATOMS: atom_id res chain seq x y z
N MET A 1 13.06 -8.19 -14.45
CA MET A 1 13.63 -6.81 -14.55
C MET A 1 14.80 -6.69 -13.59
N ARG A 2 15.89 -6.16 -14.07
CA ARG A 2 17.06 -5.95 -13.22
C ARG A 2 16.97 -4.61 -12.52
N LEU A 3 17.03 -4.61 -11.20
CA LEU A 3 17.05 -3.40 -10.41
C LEU A 3 18.47 -2.78 -10.47
N PRO A 4 18.62 -1.50 -10.85
CA PRO A 4 19.93 -0.84 -10.82
C PRO A 4 20.52 -0.86 -9.40
N LEU A 5 21.83 -1.15 -9.30
CA LEU A 5 22.49 -1.26 -7.99
C LEU A 5 22.35 0.01 -7.15
N ALA A 6 22.48 1.19 -7.77
CA ALA A 6 22.34 2.46 -7.06
C ALA A 6 20.96 2.61 -6.44
N GLU A 7 19.92 2.23 -7.18
CA GLU A 7 18.55 2.29 -6.67
C GLU A 7 18.31 1.27 -5.56
N ALA A 8 18.84 0.04 -5.73
CA ALA A 8 18.74 -0.98 -4.69
C ALA A 8 19.35 -0.50 -3.37
N ARG A 9 20.47 0.23 -3.42
CA ARG A 9 21.11 0.81 -2.24
C ARG A 9 20.23 1.87 -1.56
N LEU A 10 19.56 2.70 -2.35
CA LEU A 10 18.65 3.71 -1.80
C LEU A 10 17.48 3.07 -1.05
N TRP A 11 16.89 2.04 -1.63
CA TRP A 11 15.80 1.30 -0.98
C TRP A 11 16.28 0.61 0.29
N ALA A 12 17.48 0.01 0.25
CA ALA A 12 18.07 -0.63 1.42
C ALA A 12 18.29 0.36 2.56
N ARG A 13 18.70 1.60 2.26
CA ARG A 13 18.86 2.65 3.26
C ARG A 13 17.54 3.03 3.93
N GLU A 14 16.43 2.87 3.22
CA GLU A 14 15.10 3.08 3.78
C GLU A 14 14.63 1.87 4.61
N GLY A 15 15.43 0.83 4.72
CA GLY A 15 15.08 -0.37 5.48
C GLY A 15 14.11 -1.29 4.77
N VAL A 16 14.03 -1.20 3.45
CA VAL A 16 13.12 -2.03 2.63
C VAL A 16 13.79 -3.34 2.26
N ALA A 17 13.12 -4.46 2.53
CA ALA A 17 13.61 -5.78 2.11
C ALA A 17 13.70 -5.84 0.59
N ILE A 18 14.66 -6.59 0.08
CA ILE A 18 14.90 -6.64 -1.37
C ILE A 18 13.68 -7.15 -2.15
N ARG A 19 12.95 -8.13 -1.61
CA ARG A 19 11.73 -8.63 -2.25
C ARG A 19 10.66 -7.56 -2.37
N ASP A 20 10.52 -6.69 -1.37
CA ASP A 20 9.56 -5.59 -1.40
C ASP A 20 10.00 -4.51 -2.38
N THR A 21 11.32 -4.28 -2.51
CA THR A 21 11.87 -3.38 -3.51
C THR A 21 11.55 -3.86 -4.91
N VAL A 22 11.75 -5.15 -5.17
CA VAL A 22 11.45 -5.75 -6.47
C VAL A 22 9.96 -5.63 -6.79
N ARG A 23 9.09 -5.96 -5.85
CA ARG A 23 7.63 -5.86 -6.04
C ARG A 23 7.18 -4.41 -6.26
N ALA A 24 7.74 -3.48 -5.49
CA ALA A 24 7.43 -2.06 -5.67
C ALA A 24 7.80 -1.57 -7.07
N ARG A 25 8.96 -1.99 -7.57
CA ARG A 25 9.40 -1.66 -8.92
C ARG A 25 8.49 -2.27 -9.99
N GLU A 26 8.05 -3.50 -9.78
CA GLU A 26 7.14 -4.18 -10.71
C GLU A 26 5.81 -3.45 -10.86
N VAL A 27 5.30 -2.86 -9.78
CA VAL A 27 4.04 -2.10 -9.80
C VAL A 27 4.22 -0.62 -10.09
N GLY A 28 5.47 -0.18 -10.33
CA GLY A 28 5.75 1.21 -10.67
C GLY A 28 5.79 2.17 -9.48
N LEU A 29 6.01 1.66 -8.28
CA LEU A 29 6.11 2.48 -7.07
C LEU A 29 7.51 3.11 -6.97
N SER A 30 7.58 4.43 -6.87
CA SER A 30 8.85 5.15 -6.69
C SER A 30 9.24 5.20 -5.21
N LEU A 31 10.52 5.48 -4.94
CA LEU A 31 10.99 5.68 -3.57
C LEU A 31 10.32 6.89 -2.91
N ALA A 32 10.07 7.95 -3.68
CA ALA A 32 9.35 9.12 -3.18
C ALA A 32 7.92 8.77 -2.73
N GLU A 33 7.24 7.93 -3.50
CA GLU A 33 5.90 7.43 -3.13
C GLU A 33 5.96 6.57 -1.87
N LEU A 34 6.96 5.70 -1.78
CA LEU A 34 7.16 4.88 -0.57
C LEU A 34 7.31 5.75 0.67
N ARG A 35 8.09 6.82 0.58
CA ARG A 35 8.29 7.75 1.69
C ARG A 35 6.98 8.40 2.12
N ARG A 36 6.11 8.75 1.18
CA ARG A 36 4.78 9.29 1.48
C ARG A 36 3.90 8.27 2.21
N TRP A 37 3.93 7.02 1.77
CA TRP A 37 3.19 5.94 2.43
C TRP A 37 3.67 5.76 3.87
N ARG A 38 4.98 5.75 4.08
CA ARG A 38 5.55 5.63 5.42
C ARG A 38 5.21 6.82 6.31
N ALA A 39 5.24 8.03 5.76
CA ALA A 39 4.83 9.23 6.47
C ALA A 39 3.37 9.17 6.91
N SER A 40 2.54 8.43 6.19
CA SER A 40 1.13 8.21 6.52
C SER A 40 0.90 7.02 7.45
N GLY A 41 1.98 6.33 7.87
CA GLY A 41 1.89 5.22 8.82
C GLY A 41 1.76 3.83 8.19
N PHE A 42 2.03 3.71 6.89
CA PHE A 42 2.01 2.42 6.18
C PHE A 42 3.42 1.92 5.94
N ASP A 43 3.59 0.61 5.80
CA ASP A 43 4.88 0.02 5.49
C ASP A 43 5.07 -0.19 3.96
N ALA A 44 6.23 -0.72 3.58
CA ALA A 44 6.55 -0.94 2.16
C ALA A 44 5.61 -1.95 1.50
N ALA A 45 5.23 -3.01 2.20
CA ALA A 45 4.31 -4.01 1.68
C ALA A 45 2.93 -3.39 1.43
N ASP A 46 2.44 -2.58 2.36
CA ASP A 46 1.18 -1.84 2.18
C ASP A 46 1.22 -0.96 0.94
N ALA A 47 2.34 -0.26 0.75
CA ALA A 47 2.51 0.67 -0.37
C ALA A 47 2.43 -0.03 -1.73
N TRP A 48 3.19 -1.12 -1.93
CA TRP A 48 3.16 -1.79 -3.23
C TRP A 48 1.86 -2.57 -3.46
N GLU A 49 1.26 -3.14 -2.42
CA GLU A 49 -0.05 -3.81 -2.54
C GLU A 49 -1.15 -2.82 -2.91
N ALA A 50 -1.16 -1.65 -2.29
CA ALA A 50 -2.10 -0.59 -2.62
C ALA A 50 -1.91 -0.10 -4.05
N ARG A 51 -0.67 0.08 -4.46
CA ARG A 51 -0.36 0.49 -5.84
C ARG A 51 -0.87 -0.55 -6.85
N GLU A 52 -0.65 -1.83 -6.57
CA GLU A 52 -1.13 -2.94 -7.41
C GLU A 52 -2.65 -2.95 -7.51
N THR A 53 -3.33 -2.61 -6.43
CA THR A 53 -4.80 -2.57 -6.36
C THR A 53 -5.36 -1.27 -6.96
N GLY A 54 -4.53 -0.26 -7.15
CA GLY A 54 -4.98 1.05 -7.66
C GLY A 54 -5.47 1.99 -6.57
N VAL A 55 -5.06 1.80 -5.34
CA VAL A 55 -5.50 2.59 -4.18
C VAL A 55 -4.44 3.62 -3.82
N GLY A 56 -4.84 4.88 -3.69
CA GLY A 56 -3.96 5.97 -3.27
C GLY A 56 -3.93 6.14 -1.75
N ILE A 57 -3.01 6.98 -1.28
CA ILE A 57 -2.86 7.26 0.14
C ILE A 57 -4.13 7.82 0.79
N PRO A 58 -4.82 8.81 0.20
CA PRO A 58 -6.05 9.35 0.82
C PRO A 58 -7.12 8.28 1.05
N GLU A 59 -7.31 7.38 0.08
CA GLU A 59 -8.27 6.30 0.20
C GLU A 59 -7.84 5.30 1.28
N ALA A 60 -6.56 4.92 1.30
CA ALA A 60 -6.03 4.01 2.31
C ALA A 60 -6.20 4.58 3.73
N VAL A 61 -5.95 5.88 3.90
CA VAL A 61 -6.15 6.56 5.19
C VAL A 61 -7.62 6.55 5.60
N ALA A 62 -8.54 6.77 4.66
CA ALA A 62 -9.97 6.75 4.94
C ALA A 62 -10.42 5.38 5.45
N TRP A 63 -9.95 4.30 4.83
CA TRP A 63 -10.24 2.95 5.29
C TRP A 63 -9.68 2.69 6.69
N ARG A 64 -8.46 3.12 6.94
CA ARG A 64 -7.83 2.97 8.25
C ARG A 64 -8.59 3.73 9.33
N GLU A 65 -9.00 4.95 9.07
CA GLU A 65 -9.77 5.77 10.00
C GLU A 65 -11.14 5.15 10.31
N ALA A 66 -11.69 4.41 9.37
CA ALA A 66 -12.93 3.65 9.57
C ALA A 66 -12.71 2.36 10.37
N GLY A 67 -11.46 2.04 10.72
CA GLY A 67 -11.13 0.88 11.54
C GLY A 67 -10.74 -0.38 10.77
N PHE A 68 -10.49 -0.27 9.48
CA PHE A 68 -10.02 -1.40 8.67
C PHE A 68 -8.50 -1.38 8.55
N ILE A 69 -7.87 -2.54 8.71
CA ILE A 69 -6.45 -2.66 8.37
C ILE A 69 -6.33 -2.70 6.84
N LEU A 70 -5.23 -2.21 6.31
CA LEU A 70 -5.08 -2.07 4.86
C LEU A 70 -5.20 -3.40 4.09
N PRO A 71 -4.60 -4.52 4.52
CA PRO A 71 -4.80 -5.80 3.82
C PRO A 71 -6.27 -6.17 3.65
N ASP A 72 -7.07 -6.00 4.69
CA ASP A 72 -8.52 -6.28 4.62
C ASP A 72 -9.23 -5.31 3.69
N ALA A 73 -8.88 -4.03 3.76
CA ALA A 73 -9.43 -3.00 2.88
C ALA A 73 -9.15 -3.32 1.41
N LEU A 74 -7.92 -3.71 1.09
CA LEU A 74 -7.55 -4.07 -0.29
C LEU A 74 -8.32 -5.28 -0.80
N GLN A 75 -8.57 -6.27 0.05
CA GLN A 75 -9.39 -7.42 -0.31
C GLN A 75 -10.81 -7.00 -0.66
N LEU A 76 -11.42 -6.17 0.17
CA LEU A 76 -12.76 -5.66 -0.07
C LEU A 76 -12.83 -4.85 -1.37
N ILE A 77 -11.85 -4.00 -1.59
CA ILE A 77 -11.77 -3.20 -2.81
C ILE A 77 -11.66 -4.09 -4.05
N ARG A 78 -10.85 -5.15 -3.99
CA ARG A 78 -10.71 -6.11 -5.09
C ARG A 78 -12.02 -6.83 -5.40
N HIS A 79 -12.89 -7.00 -4.40
CA HIS A 79 -14.21 -7.60 -4.56
C HIS A 79 -15.29 -6.58 -4.91
N GLY A 80 -14.92 -5.35 -5.19
CA GLY A 80 -15.87 -4.31 -5.63
C GLY A 80 -16.58 -3.57 -4.50
N TRP A 81 -16.13 -3.71 -3.25
CA TRP A 81 -16.72 -3.00 -2.12
C TRP A 81 -16.25 -1.56 -2.05
N SER A 82 -17.16 -0.64 -1.78
CA SER A 82 -16.82 0.73 -1.42
C SER A 82 -16.62 0.81 0.10
N LEU A 83 -15.99 1.89 0.56
CA LEU A 83 -15.84 2.12 2.00
C LEU A 83 -17.20 2.22 2.69
N GLU A 84 -18.16 2.88 2.06
CA GLU A 84 -19.53 3.00 2.58
C GLU A 84 -20.17 1.63 2.76
N ASP A 85 -20.07 0.77 1.77
CA ASP A 85 -20.61 -0.59 1.83
C ASP A 85 -20.00 -1.38 2.99
N ALA A 86 -18.70 -1.26 3.18
CA ALA A 86 -17.98 -1.95 4.23
C ALA A 86 -18.40 -1.44 5.62
N ILE A 87 -18.58 -0.14 5.79
CA ILE A 87 -19.03 0.47 7.04
C ILE A 87 -20.44 -0.02 7.38
N VAL A 88 -21.34 -0.02 6.39
CA VAL A 88 -22.73 -0.49 6.59
C VAL A 88 -22.77 -1.96 7.00
N ALA A 89 -22.01 -2.80 6.30
CA ALA A 89 -21.95 -4.23 6.62
C ALA A 89 -21.41 -4.48 8.04
N ARG A 90 -20.40 -3.71 8.46
CA ARG A 90 -19.82 -3.81 9.80
C ARG A 90 -20.79 -3.37 10.87
N SER A 91 -21.59 -2.32 10.60
CA SER A 91 -22.55 -1.78 11.55
C SER A 91 -23.76 -2.69 11.81
N ARG A 92 -23.99 -3.66 10.92
CA ARG A 92 -25.13 -4.58 11.02
C ARG A 92 -24.85 -5.85 11.84
N ARG A 93 -23.68 -5.95 12.44
CA ARG A 93 -23.32 -7.08 13.29
C ARG A 93 -23.86 -6.91 14.70
#